data_a4b6d2dc679200023c4211d802fd182e
#
_entry.id   a4b6d2dc679200023c4211d802fd182e
#
_cell.length_a   1.000
_cell.length_b   1.000
_cell.length_c   1.000
_cell.angle_alpha   90.00
_cell.angle_beta   90.00
_cell.angle_gamma   90.00
#
_symmetry.space_group_name_H-M   'P 1'
#
loop_
_entity.id
_entity.type
_entity.pdbx_description
1 polymer ?
#
loop_
_entity_poly.entity_id
_entity_poly.type
_entity_poly.pdbx_seq_one_letter_code
_entity_poly.pdbx_strand_id
1 'polypeptide(L)'
;MTSSNESRVTVPSAAPVEALNAGRLIINADDWGRSRETTDRTIECYERGSISSVSAMVLMEDSERAATLACKRGIDAGLHLNFTTPFSAPDCPAPVAEHQQKIAKCLLRHRFAQVLFHPTLARSFEYVVSAQEDEFRRLYGVAPQRYDGHHHMHLCANILIQCLLPRGTAVRRNFSFEAGEKSFANLLVR
;
A
#
# COMPACT_ATOMS: atom_id res chain seq x y z
N MET A 1 39.33 24.82 44.12
CA MET A 1 37.97 24.35 44.40
C MET A 1 37.13 24.63 43.16
N THR A 2 37.06 23.67 42.26
CA THR A 2 36.33 23.76 41.00
C THR A 2 35.13 22.84 41.10
N SER A 3 33.95 23.46 41.16
CA SER A 3 32.63 22.76 41.23
C SER A 3 32.21 22.34 39.83
N SER A 4 32.15 21.05 39.58
CA SER A 4 31.65 20.45 38.37
C SER A 4 30.12 20.42 38.43
N ASN A 5 29.46 21.12 37.50
CA ASN A 5 28.02 21.13 37.37
C ASN A 5 27.65 20.02 36.38
N GLU A 6 27.22 18.85 36.87
CA GLU A 6 26.69 17.77 36.07
C GLU A 6 25.23 18.09 35.70
N SER A 7 25.02 18.39 34.42
CA SER A 7 23.70 18.54 33.82
C SER A 7 23.04 17.17 33.67
N ARG A 8 22.11 16.87 34.54
CA ARG A 8 21.27 15.66 34.51
C ARG A 8 20.32 15.74 33.32
N VAL A 9 20.59 14.96 32.27
CA VAL A 9 19.69 14.78 31.15
C VAL A 9 18.50 13.96 31.64
N THR A 10 17.34 14.60 31.77
CA THR A 10 16.07 13.91 32.05
C THR A 10 15.58 13.23 30.76
N VAL A 11 15.61 11.91 30.76
CA VAL A 11 14.96 11.07 29.72
C VAL A 11 13.44 11.26 29.86
N PRO A 12 12.71 11.57 28.77
CA PRO A 12 11.26 11.69 28.86
C PRO A 12 10.66 10.35 29.28
N SER A 13 9.83 10.38 30.32
CA SER A 13 9.07 9.23 30.81
C SER A 13 8.26 8.61 29.67
N ALA A 14 8.40 7.30 29.48
CA ALA A 14 7.57 6.55 28.56
C ALA A 14 6.08 6.80 28.88
N ALA A 15 5.28 7.09 27.85
CA ALA A 15 3.85 7.28 28.00
C ALA A 15 3.21 6.04 28.66
N PRO A 16 2.19 6.20 29.53
CA PRO A 16 1.56 5.06 30.20
C PRO A 16 1.02 4.04 29.20
N VAL A 17 1.20 2.76 29.48
CA VAL A 17 0.75 1.62 28.66
C VAL A 17 -0.76 1.68 28.34
N GLU A 18 -1.55 2.33 29.15
CA GLU A 18 -2.98 2.57 28.93
C GLU A 18 -3.28 3.47 27.71
N ALA A 19 -2.37 4.37 27.34
CA ALA A 19 -2.51 5.19 26.13
C ALA A 19 -2.32 4.40 24.83
N LEU A 20 -1.75 3.20 24.90
CA LEU A 20 -1.56 2.29 23.76
C LEU A 20 -2.81 1.48 23.41
N ASN A 21 -3.80 1.41 24.30
CA ASN A 21 -5.06 0.67 24.11
C ASN A 21 -6.23 1.57 23.64
N ALA A 22 -6.05 2.87 23.49
CA ALA A 22 -7.01 3.71 22.79
C ALA A 22 -6.99 3.34 21.32
N GLY A 23 -8.01 2.63 20.84
CA GLY A 23 -8.14 2.24 19.44
C GLY A 23 -7.96 3.44 18.52
N ARG A 24 -6.92 3.41 17.70
CA ARG A 24 -6.69 4.45 16.69
C ARG A 24 -7.43 4.09 15.43
N LEU A 25 -8.34 4.94 14.99
CA LEU A 25 -8.98 4.82 13.70
C LEU A 25 -8.03 5.35 12.62
N ILE A 26 -7.72 4.50 11.64
CA ILE A 26 -6.99 4.91 10.43
C ILE A 26 -8.02 5.07 9.33
N ILE A 27 -8.17 6.28 8.81
CA ILE A 27 -8.97 6.56 7.62
C ILE A 27 -7.99 6.72 6.46
N ASN A 28 -8.01 5.76 5.54
CA ASN A 28 -7.06 5.67 4.43
C ASN A 28 -7.72 6.06 3.11
N ALA A 29 -7.02 6.84 2.29
CA ALA A 29 -7.42 7.10 0.91
C ALA A 29 -6.61 6.22 -0.04
N ASP A 30 -7.30 5.48 -0.90
CA ASP A 30 -6.70 4.62 -1.91
C ASP A 30 -6.34 5.42 -3.18
N ASP A 31 -5.56 4.79 -4.07
CA ASP A 31 -5.21 5.32 -5.40
C ASP A 31 -4.41 6.63 -5.40
N TRP A 32 -3.69 6.96 -4.31
CA TRP A 32 -2.81 8.12 -4.23
C TRP A 32 -1.72 8.06 -5.31
N GLY A 33 -1.61 9.10 -6.14
CA GLY A 33 -0.66 9.14 -7.26
C GLY A 33 -1.15 8.53 -8.57
N ARG A 34 -2.36 7.95 -8.59
CA ARG A 34 -2.94 7.34 -9.80
C ARG A 34 -3.12 8.35 -10.92
N SER A 35 -3.65 9.52 -10.59
CA SER A 35 -3.84 10.65 -11.50
C SER A 35 -3.75 11.97 -10.73
N ARG A 36 -3.53 13.05 -11.44
CA ARG A 36 -3.51 14.40 -10.85
C ARG A 36 -4.80 14.69 -10.08
N GLU A 37 -5.95 14.38 -10.67
CA GLU A 37 -7.26 14.61 -10.03
C GLU A 37 -7.39 13.84 -8.72
N THR A 38 -7.02 12.55 -8.71
CA THR A 38 -7.08 11.71 -7.50
C THR A 38 -6.18 12.27 -6.41
N THR A 39 -4.95 12.68 -6.76
CA THR A 39 -4.01 13.27 -5.81
C THR A 39 -4.54 14.59 -5.24
N ASP A 40 -5.09 15.47 -6.09
CA ASP A 40 -5.60 16.78 -5.64
C ASP A 40 -6.78 16.61 -4.68
N ARG A 41 -7.73 15.73 -4.98
CA ARG A 41 -8.86 15.43 -4.09
C ARG A 41 -8.43 14.80 -2.77
N THR A 42 -7.45 13.91 -2.83
CA THR A 42 -6.93 13.26 -1.62
C THR A 42 -6.21 14.26 -0.71
N ILE A 43 -5.41 15.18 -1.28
CA ILE A 43 -4.72 16.19 -0.48
C ILE A 43 -5.71 17.15 0.19
N GLU A 44 -6.81 17.52 -0.49
CA GLU A 44 -7.86 18.33 0.13
C GLU A 44 -8.50 17.62 1.33
N CYS A 45 -8.75 16.31 1.24
CA CYS A 45 -9.27 15.52 2.35
C CYS A 45 -8.26 15.45 3.52
N TYR A 46 -6.98 15.30 3.21
CA TYR A 46 -5.91 15.29 4.21
C TYR A 46 -5.80 16.63 4.93
N GLU A 47 -5.78 17.73 4.20
CA GLU A 47 -5.70 19.09 4.76
C GLU A 47 -6.91 19.46 5.62
N ARG A 48 -8.08 18.86 5.35
CA ARG A 48 -9.28 18.96 6.21
C ARG A 48 -9.26 18.03 7.42
N GLY A 49 -8.24 17.19 7.57
CA GLY A 49 -8.15 16.20 8.65
C GLY A 49 -9.13 15.03 8.51
N SER A 50 -9.71 14.81 7.31
CA SER A 50 -10.68 13.73 7.07
C SER A 50 -10.04 12.37 6.85
N ILE A 51 -8.76 12.32 6.50
CA ILE A 51 -7.97 11.10 6.32
C ILE A 51 -6.65 11.22 7.08
N SER A 52 -6.07 10.09 7.46
CA SER A 52 -4.81 10.02 8.21
C SER A 52 -3.70 9.31 7.46
N SER A 53 -4.01 8.58 6.39
CA SER A 53 -3.03 7.85 5.61
C SER A 53 -3.47 7.69 4.15
N VAL A 54 -2.54 7.28 3.29
CA VAL A 54 -2.81 7.02 1.88
C VAL A 54 -2.21 5.69 1.43
N SER A 55 -2.84 5.06 0.44
CA SER A 55 -2.27 3.92 -0.28
C SER A 55 -1.81 4.38 -1.65
N ALA A 56 -0.49 4.39 -1.84
CA ALA A 56 0.16 5.00 -2.98
C ALA A 56 0.33 4.02 -4.14
N MET A 57 -0.20 4.37 -5.29
CA MET A 57 0.13 3.73 -6.56
C MET A 57 1.41 4.34 -7.12
N VAL A 58 2.32 3.48 -7.52
CA VAL A 58 3.57 3.85 -8.19
C VAL A 58 3.51 3.51 -9.67
N LEU A 59 4.43 4.04 -10.49
CA LEU A 59 4.43 3.87 -11.95
C LEU A 59 3.15 4.42 -12.61
N MET A 60 2.51 5.39 -11.98
CA MET A 60 1.33 6.09 -12.50
C MET A 60 1.69 7.53 -12.86
N GLU A 61 0.84 8.19 -13.63
CA GLU A 61 1.11 9.53 -14.19
C GLU A 61 1.47 10.59 -13.15
N ASP A 62 0.94 10.49 -11.92
CA ASP A 62 1.14 11.49 -10.88
C ASP A 62 1.95 10.97 -9.67
N SER A 63 2.58 9.80 -9.78
CA SER A 63 3.31 9.15 -8.67
C SER A 63 4.43 10.02 -8.11
N GLU A 64 5.21 10.69 -8.97
CA GLU A 64 6.32 11.57 -8.58
C GLU A 64 5.84 12.77 -7.76
N ARG A 65 4.81 13.46 -8.24
CA ARG A 65 4.25 14.62 -7.54
C ARG A 65 3.59 14.19 -6.23
N ALA A 66 2.84 13.10 -6.25
CA ALA A 66 2.19 12.54 -5.08
C ALA A 66 3.21 12.20 -3.98
N ALA A 67 4.29 11.51 -4.31
CA ALA A 67 5.36 11.20 -3.37
C ALA A 67 6.00 12.47 -2.80
N THR A 68 6.30 13.46 -3.65
CA THR A 68 6.84 14.75 -3.21
C THR A 68 5.91 15.45 -2.21
N LEU A 69 4.60 15.43 -2.47
CA LEU A 69 3.60 16.01 -1.57
C LEU A 69 3.53 15.25 -0.25
N ALA A 70 3.55 13.92 -0.29
CA ALA A 70 3.51 13.08 0.91
C ALA A 70 4.75 13.32 1.80
N CYS A 71 5.95 13.30 1.21
CA CYS A 71 7.20 13.54 1.94
C CYS A 71 7.23 14.95 2.57
N LYS A 72 6.80 15.99 1.84
CA LYS A 72 6.78 17.37 2.35
C LYS A 72 5.79 17.58 3.50
N ARG A 73 4.67 16.86 3.52
CA ARG A 73 3.61 17.00 4.51
C ARG A 73 3.64 15.94 5.61
N GLY A 74 4.55 14.98 5.55
CA GLY A 74 4.61 13.87 6.50
C GLY A 74 3.38 12.95 6.43
N ILE A 75 2.79 12.76 5.23
CA ILE A 75 1.66 11.87 5.04
C ILE A 75 2.13 10.42 5.14
N ASP A 76 1.48 9.62 5.99
CA ASP A 76 1.73 8.19 6.11
C ASP A 76 1.27 7.47 4.83
N ALA A 77 2.21 6.92 4.05
CA ALA A 77 1.96 6.26 2.79
C ALA A 77 2.32 4.76 2.86
N GLY A 78 1.37 3.90 2.46
CA GLY A 78 1.59 2.48 2.18
C GLY A 78 1.66 2.22 0.67
N LEU A 79 2.17 1.06 0.25
CA LEU A 79 2.19 0.66 -1.16
C LEU A 79 0.85 0.05 -1.57
N HIS A 80 0.21 0.67 -2.58
CA HIS A 80 -1.00 0.17 -3.24
C HIS A 80 -0.64 -0.62 -4.49
N LEU A 81 -0.47 -1.94 -4.35
CA LEU A 81 -0.08 -2.82 -5.46
C LEU A 81 -1.12 -2.79 -6.58
N ASN A 82 -0.65 -2.52 -7.78
CA ASN A 82 -1.48 -2.45 -8.99
C ASN A 82 -1.14 -3.57 -9.96
N PHE A 83 -2.11 -4.45 -10.23
CA PHE A 83 -1.99 -5.53 -11.21
C PHE A 83 -2.98 -5.40 -12.36
N THR A 84 -3.95 -4.49 -12.29
CA THR A 84 -5.12 -4.48 -13.19
C THR A 84 -5.29 -3.19 -13.98
N THR A 85 -4.86 -2.04 -13.45
CA THR A 85 -4.91 -0.77 -14.18
C THR A 85 -3.56 -0.55 -14.88
N PRO A 86 -3.52 -0.26 -16.19
CA PRO A 86 -2.27 -0.03 -16.91
C PRO A 86 -1.40 1.02 -16.24
N PHE A 87 -0.10 0.75 -16.12
CA PHE A 87 0.86 1.76 -15.69
C PHE A 87 0.86 2.94 -16.67
N SER A 88 0.91 4.16 -16.16
CA SER A 88 0.76 5.39 -16.95
C SER A 88 1.89 6.39 -16.73
N ALA A 89 2.91 6.06 -15.94
CA ALA A 89 4.09 6.89 -15.82
C ALA A 89 4.83 6.94 -17.17
N PRO A 90 5.27 8.12 -17.63
CA PRO A 90 5.93 8.27 -18.92
C PRO A 90 7.24 7.47 -19.07
N ASP A 91 7.90 7.22 -17.96
CA ASP A 91 9.17 6.49 -17.84
C ASP A 91 9.01 5.05 -17.34
N CYS A 92 7.77 4.53 -17.30
CA CYS A 92 7.54 3.14 -16.91
C CYS A 92 8.29 2.18 -17.85
N PRO A 93 9.16 1.30 -17.32
CA PRO A 93 9.90 0.37 -18.14
C PRO A 93 8.97 -0.57 -18.91
N ALA A 94 9.16 -0.69 -20.23
CA ALA A 94 8.32 -1.52 -21.09
C ALA A 94 8.17 -2.98 -20.59
N PRO A 95 9.22 -3.67 -20.09
CA PRO A 95 9.07 -5.01 -19.53
C PRO A 95 8.11 -5.08 -18.34
N VAL A 96 8.12 -4.06 -17.45
CA VAL A 96 7.21 -3.99 -16.29
C VAL A 96 5.77 -3.88 -16.76
N ALA A 97 5.51 -2.97 -17.71
CA ALA A 97 4.17 -2.79 -18.30
C ALA A 97 3.68 -4.06 -19.02
N GLU A 98 4.54 -4.75 -19.76
CA GLU A 98 4.19 -6.01 -20.45
C GLU A 98 3.81 -7.12 -19.47
N HIS A 99 4.60 -7.30 -18.39
CA HIS A 99 4.29 -8.29 -17.36
C HIS A 99 2.98 -7.97 -16.64
N GLN A 100 2.76 -6.70 -16.32
CA GLN A 100 1.51 -6.23 -15.69
C GLN A 100 0.31 -6.47 -16.62
N GLN A 101 0.40 -6.19 -17.91
CA GLN A 101 -0.68 -6.44 -18.87
C GLN A 101 -1.04 -7.93 -18.97
N LYS A 102 -0.04 -8.85 -18.94
CA LYS A 102 -0.28 -10.29 -18.90
C LYS A 102 -1.07 -10.70 -17.67
N ILE A 103 -0.71 -10.15 -16.49
CA ILE A 103 -1.43 -10.36 -15.25
C ILE A 103 -2.84 -9.80 -15.34
N ALA A 104 -3.00 -8.54 -15.74
CA ALA A 104 -4.29 -7.87 -15.86
C ALA A 104 -5.26 -8.64 -16.76
N LYS A 105 -4.78 -9.07 -17.95
CA LYS A 105 -5.58 -9.87 -18.89
C LYS A 105 -6.08 -11.18 -18.27
N CYS A 106 -5.31 -11.80 -17.40
CA CYS A 106 -5.72 -13.01 -16.71
C CYS A 106 -6.72 -12.71 -15.60
N LEU A 107 -6.39 -11.78 -14.68
CA LEU A 107 -7.20 -11.48 -13.51
C LEU A 107 -8.57 -10.89 -13.87
N LEU A 108 -8.64 -10.08 -14.94
CA LEU A 108 -9.88 -9.44 -15.38
C LEU A 108 -10.76 -10.32 -16.26
N ARG A 109 -10.27 -11.52 -16.65
CA ARG A 109 -11.00 -12.42 -17.54
C ARG A 109 -12.30 -12.93 -16.94
N HIS A 110 -12.29 -13.28 -15.66
CA HIS A 110 -13.48 -13.71 -14.91
C HIS A 110 -13.25 -13.58 -13.40
N ARG A 111 -14.33 -13.43 -12.65
CA ARG A 111 -14.32 -13.17 -11.19
C ARG A 111 -13.56 -14.20 -10.33
N PHE A 112 -13.38 -15.43 -10.82
CA PHE A 112 -12.65 -16.46 -10.09
C PHE A 112 -11.15 -16.50 -10.42
N ALA A 113 -10.66 -15.73 -11.38
CA ALA A 113 -9.25 -15.74 -11.74
C ALA A 113 -8.34 -15.39 -10.57
N GLN A 114 -8.79 -14.49 -9.69
CA GLN A 114 -8.04 -14.07 -8.51
C GLN A 114 -7.85 -15.18 -7.44
N VAL A 115 -8.74 -16.18 -7.38
CA VAL A 115 -8.65 -17.28 -6.40
C VAL A 115 -7.92 -18.50 -6.95
N LEU A 116 -7.58 -18.51 -8.22
CA LEU A 116 -6.82 -19.57 -8.88
C LEU A 116 -5.34 -19.19 -8.94
N PHE A 117 -4.48 -20.17 -8.64
CA PHE A 117 -3.05 -20.02 -8.86
C PHE A 117 -2.72 -20.21 -10.34
N HIS A 118 -1.98 -19.25 -10.91
CA HIS A 118 -1.56 -19.25 -12.33
C HIS A 118 -0.05 -19.48 -12.44
N PRO A 119 0.42 -20.73 -12.59
CA PRO A 119 1.86 -21.04 -12.58
C PRO A 119 2.64 -20.30 -13.68
N THR A 120 2.03 -20.14 -14.86
CA THR A 120 2.64 -19.45 -16.00
C THR A 120 2.86 -17.94 -15.77
N LEU A 121 2.16 -17.36 -14.80
CA LEU A 121 2.29 -15.95 -14.41
C LEU A 121 3.15 -15.75 -13.15
N ALA A 122 3.62 -16.83 -12.52
CA ALA A 122 4.35 -16.74 -11.24
C ALA A 122 5.51 -15.73 -11.30
N ARG A 123 6.38 -15.83 -12.31
CA ARG A 123 7.49 -14.89 -12.54
C ARG A 123 7.02 -13.46 -12.86
N SER A 124 5.88 -13.32 -13.54
CA SER A 124 5.33 -12.00 -13.84
C SER A 124 4.87 -11.29 -12.57
N PHE A 125 4.21 -12.00 -11.65
CA PHE A 125 3.81 -11.45 -10.36
C PHE A 125 5.01 -11.04 -9.52
N GLU A 126 6.03 -11.90 -9.38
CA GLU A 126 7.27 -11.60 -8.67
C GLU A 126 7.94 -10.34 -9.23
N TYR A 127 8.11 -10.28 -10.55
CA TYR A 127 8.74 -9.15 -11.22
C TYR A 127 7.96 -7.83 -11.02
N VAL A 128 6.63 -7.85 -11.16
CA VAL A 128 5.80 -6.65 -11.02
C VAL A 128 5.72 -6.19 -9.56
N VAL A 129 5.70 -7.11 -8.58
CA VAL A 129 5.77 -6.74 -7.16
C VAL A 129 7.09 -6.07 -6.85
N SER A 130 8.23 -6.71 -7.23
CA SER A 130 9.56 -6.15 -7.01
C SER A 130 9.72 -4.76 -7.65
N ALA A 131 9.26 -4.59 -8.90
CA ALA A 131 9.34 -3.31 -9.59
C ALA A 131 8.54 -2.21 -8.86
N GLN A 132 7.36 -2.53 -8.33
CA GLN A 132 6.56 -1.56 -7.56
C GLN A 132 7.19 -1.25 -6.20
N GLU A 133 7.79 -2.22 -5.53
CA GLU A 133 8.52 -1.97 -4.28
C GLU A 133 9.76 -1.11 -4.49
N ASP A 134 10.53 -1.38 -5.55
CA ASP A 134 11.73 -0.61 -5.87
C ASP A 134 11.37 0.83 -6.23
N GLU A 135 10.30 1.01 -7.00
CA GLU A 135 9.80 2.33 -7.35
C GLU A 135 9.26 3.07 -6.12
N PHE A 136 8.56 2.39 -5.22
CA PHE A 136 8.14 3.00 -3.96
C PHE A 136 9.34 3.48 -3.13
N ARG A 137 10.38 2.64 -3.00
CA ARG A 137 11.62 3.02 -2.31
C ARG A 137 12.30 4.23 -2.97
N ARG A 138 12.31 4.28 -4.29
CA ARG A 138 12.87 5.41 -5.04
C ARG A 138 12.11 6.70 -4.74
N LEU A 139 10.79 6.65 -4.73
CA LEU A 139 9.91 7.81 -4.57
C LEU A 139 9.83 8.31 -3.11
N TYR A 140 9.71 7.40 -2.16
CA TYR A 140 9.48 7.72 -0.75
C TYR A 140 10.73 7.63 0.13
N GLY A 141 11.86 7.14 -0.40
CA GLY A 141 13.12 7.01 0.33
C GLY A 141 13.16 5.90 1.39
N VAL A 142 12.09 5.14 1.55
CA VAL A 142 11.95 4.05 2.54
C VAL A 142 11.22 2.85 1.91
N ALA A 143 11.44 1.66 2.48
CA ALA A 143 10.66 0.48 2.08
C ALA A 143 9.20 0.61 2.57
N PRO A 144 8.23 0.07 1.80
CA PRO A 144 6.84 0.04 2.25
C PRO A 144 6.69 -0.71 3.57
N GLN A 145 6.02 -0.10 4.55
CA GLN A 145 5.72 -0.73 5.84
C GLN A 145 4.29 -1.30 5.87
N ARG A 146 3.47 -0.89 4.92
CA ARG A 146 2.09 -1.31 4.77
C ARG A 146 1.78 -1.59 3.30
N TYR A 147 1.05 -2.69 3.07
CA TYR A 147 0.64 -3.12 1.74
C TYR A 147 -0.88 -3.28 1.67
N ASP A 148 -1.40 -2.87 0.56
CA ASP A 148 -2.74 -3.23 0.08
C ASP A 148 -2.75 -3.28 -1.45
N GLY A 149 -3.90 -3.27 -2.10
CA GLY A 149 -3.86 -3.38 -3.56
C GLY A 149 -5.14 -2.98 -4.24
N HIS A 150 -4.96 -2.38 -5.38
CA HIS A 150 -6.02 -1.96 -6.26
C HIS A 150 -6.90 -3.15 -6.64
N HIS A 151 -8.22 -2.97 -6.53
CA HIS A 151 -9.20 -4.05 -6.67
C HIS A 151 -8.96 -5.24 -5.71
N HIS A 152 -8.26 -5.01 -4.59
CA HIS A 152 -7.91 -6.03 -3.60
C HIS A 152 -7.05 -7.19 -4.13
N MET A 153 -6.39 -7.02 -5.28
CA MET A 153 -5.61 -8.08 -5.93
C MET A 153 -4.32 -8.46 -5.19
N HIS A 154 -3.91 -7.71 -4.17
CA HIS A 154 -2.83 -8.10 -3.26
C HIS A 154 -3.12 -9.38 -2.45
N LEU A 155 -4.39 -9.86 -2.44
CA LEU A 155 -4.80 -11.12 -1.84
C LEU A 155 -5.14 -12.21 -2.87
N CYS A 156 -4.76 -12.03 -4.14
CA CYS A 156 -4.94 -13.08 -5.15
C CYS A 156 -4.02 -14.29 -4.88
N ALA A 157 -4.42 -15.45 -5.41
CA ALA A 157 -3.75 -16.72 -5.12
C ALA A 157 -2.25 -16.70 -5.45
N ASN A 158 -1.82 -16.03 -6.52
CA ASN A 158 -0.39 -15.93 -6.84
C ASN A 158 0.38 -15.18 -5.76
N ILE A 159 -0.12 -14.06 -5.26
CA ILE A 159 0.55 -13.30 -4.20
C ILE A 159 0.69 -14.14 -2.93
N LEU A 160 -0.41 -14.79 -2.51
CA LEU A 160 -0.45 -15.54 -1.25
C LEU A 160 0.38 -16.83 -1.31
N ILE A 161 0.25 -17.63 -2.37
CA ILE A 161 0.94 -18.92 -2.50
C ILE A 161 2.45 -18.73 -2.69
N GLN A 162 2.86 -17.71 -3.44
CA GLN A 162 4.28 -17.39 -3.63
C GLN A 162 4.88 -16.59 -2.46
N CYS A 163 4.07 -16.18 -1.47
CA CYS A 163 4.51 -15.37 -0.34
C CYS A 163 5.24 -14.08 -0.79
N LEU A 164 4.70 -13.37 -1.77
CA LEU A 164 5.38 -12.21 -2.38
C LEU A 164 5.38 -10.97 -1.48
N LEU A 165 4.53 -10.90 -0.47
CA LEU A 165 4.56 -9.79 0.48
C LEU A 165 5.59 -10.04 1.59
N PRO A 166 6.43 -9.05 1.94
CA PRO A 166 7.47 -9.21 2.95
C PRO A 166 6.89 -9.57 4.33
N ARG A 167 7.55 -10.47 5.05
CA ARG A 167 7.15 -10.83 6.41
C ARG A 167 7.33 -9.65 7.36
N GLY A 168 6.40 -9.51 8.31
CA GLY A 168 6.45 -8.46 9.33
C GLY A 168 5.90 -7.11 8.88
N THR A 169 5.41 -6.99 7.64
CA THR A 169 4.71 -5.80 7.16
C THR A 169 3.22 -5.88 7.44
N ALA A 170 2.58 -4.71 7.61
CA ALA A 170 1.13 -4.64 7.76
C ALA A 170 0.46 -4.86 6.39
N VAL A 171 -0.52 -5.75 6.33
CA VAL A 171 -1.31 -6.01 5.13
C VAL A 171 -2.78 -5.74 5.42
N ARG A 172 -3.43 -4.93 4.58
CA ARG A 172 -4.85 -4.63 4.71
C ARG A 172 -5.67 -5.91 4.47
N ARG A 173 -6.59 -6.20 5.39
CA ARG A 173 -7.64 -7.19 5.16
C ARG A 173 -8.74 -6.58 4.29
N ASN A 174 -9.30 -7.35 3.37
CA ASN A 174 -10.41 -6.88 2.55
C ASN A 174 -11.68 -6.70 3.36
N PHE A 175 -11.91 -7.59 4.32
CA PHE A 175 -13.10 -7.57 5.17
C PHE A 175 -12.77 -8.17 6.53
N SER A 176 -13.28 -7.54 7.57
CA SER A 176 -13.46 -8.14 8.88
C SER A 176 -14.96 -8.31 9.10
N PHE A 177 -15.42 -9.55 9.22
CA PHE A 177 -16.80 -9.85 9.58
C PHE A 177 -16.80 -10.53 10.94
N GLU A 178 -17.78 -10.19 11.77
CA GLU A 178 -18.06 -10.99 12.97
C GLU A 178 -18.71 -12.31 12.58
N ALA A 179 -18.56 -13.32 13.45
CA ALA A 179 -19.15 -14.62 13.22
C ALA A 179 -20.68 -14.48 13.07
N GLY A 180 -21.22 -14.86 11.91
CA GLY A 180 -22.65 -14.77 11.59
C GLY A 180 -23.07 -13.59 10.70
N GLU A 181 -22.23 -12.61 10.45
CA GLU A 181 -22.58 -11.47 9.59
C GLU A 181 -22.71 -11.81 8.10
N LYS A 182 -22.00 -12.83 7.63
CA LYS A 182 -22.15 -13.33 6.25
C LYS A 182 -21.97 -14.84 6.14
N SER A 183 -22.75 -15.45 5.26
CA SER A 183 -22.56 -16.84 4.89
C SER A 183 -21.26 -17.02 4.09
N PHE A 184 -20.66 -18.21 4.14
CA PHE A 184 -19.44 -18.56 3.41
C PHE A 184 -19.56 -18.31 1.88
N ALA A 185 -20.78 -18.46 1.32
CA ALA A 185 -21.07 -18.18 -0.08
C ALA A 185 -20.92 -16.70 -0.45
N ASN A 186 -21.20 -15.78 0.48
CA ASN A 186 -21.06 -14.34 0.26
C ASN A 186 -19.61 -13.83 0.45
N LEU A 187 -18.74 -14.61 1.07
CA LEU A 187 -17.31 -14.33 1.18
C LEU A 187 -16.55 -14.57 -0.14
N LEU A 188 -17.07 -15.46 -0.99
CA LEU A 188 -16.45 -15.81 -2.30
C LEU A 188 -16.94 -14.94 -3.47
N VAL A 189 -17.86 -14.00 -3.25
CA VAL A 189 -18.59 -13.28 -4.32
C VAL A 189 -18.29 -11.77 -4.34
N ARG A 190 -17.05 -11.39 -4.01
CA ARG A 190 -16.60 -10.02 -4.38
C ARG A 190 -15.25 -10.03 -5.03
#